data_4d49efbd91ae93a3c6b6eac73c236bc9
#
_entry.id   4d49efbd91ae93a3c6b6eac73c236bc9
#
_cell.length_a   1.000
_cell.length_b   1.000
_cell.length_c   1.000
_cell.angle_alpha   90.00
_cell.angle_beta   90.00
_cell.angle_gamma   90.00
#
_symmetry.space_group_name_H-M   'P 1'
#
loop_
_entity.id
_entity.type
_entity.pdbx_description
1 polymer ?
#
loop_
_entity_poly.entity_id
_entity_poly.type
_entity_poly.pdbx_seq_one_letter_code
_entity_poly.pdbx_strand_id
1 'polypeptide(L)'
;SLVESIFNLLNQKKIQAYHDRSDGGLITTLAEMSFASRLGLNLNLNSLLKDKTGLVDLLFNEELGIVIQVLSRDLNDVLEAMNKTGLKEHIYNIGTISERKKIDIEYKGEALISLDLKDLLESWHKVGFEIQSLRDNPDTAKEEYLNDTKLANPGLTPNINFSVPKKIDLRSTKP
;
A
#
# COMPACT_ATOMS: atom_id res chain seq x y z
N SER A 1 20.07 -1.45 13.69
CA SER A 1 19.08 -0.36 13.56
C SER A 1 17.81 -0.86 12.86
N LEU A 2 16.73 -0.06 12.90
CA LEU A 2 15.48 -0.37 12.17
C LEU A 2 15.75 -0.56 10.68
N VAL A 3 16.51 0.36 10.08
CA VAL A 3 16.84 0.34 8.65
C VAL A 3 17.56 -0.96 8.25
N GLU A 4 18.56 -1.39 9.00
CA GLU A 4 19.26 -2.65 8.76
C GLU A 4 18.32 -3.86 8.86
N SER A 5 17.42 -3.86 9.84
CA SER A 5 16.44 -4.95 9.98
C SER A 5 15.50 -5.02 8.78
N ILE A 6 15.00 -3.88 8.30
CA ILE A 6 14.16 -3.81 7.09
C ILE A 6 14.94 -4.31 5.87
N PHE A 7 16.18 -3.85 5.64
CA PHE A 7 17.01 -4.31 4.52
C PHE A 7 17.26 -5.83 4.58
N ASN A 8 17.54 -6.37 5.75
CA ASN A 8 17.75 -7.80 5.93
C ASN A 8 16.48 -8.60 5.63
N LEU A 9 15.31 -8.14 6.08
CA LEU A 9 14.02 -8.78 5.81
C LEU A 9 13.63 -8.70 4.33
N LEU A 10 13.93 -7.58 3.65
CA LEU A 10 13.75 -7.44 2.20
C LEU A 10 14.65 -8.41 1.42
N ASN A 11 15.93 -8.51 1.77
CA ASN A 11 16.86 -9.46 1.14
C ASN A 11 16.41 -10.91 1.34
N GLN A 12 15.78 -11.23 2.47
CA GLN A 12 15.21 -12.55 2.76
C GLN A 12 13.84 -12.75 2.12
N LYS A 13 13.29 -11.76 1.39
CA LYS A 13 11.94 -11.77 0.76
C LYS A 13 10.81 -12.00 1.76
N LYS A 14 10.97 -11.56 3.01
CA LYS A 14 9.96 -11.69 4.07
C LYS A 14 9.01 -10.50 4.12
N ILE A 15 9.37 -9.37 3.50
CA ILE A 15 8.49 -8.23 3.31
C ILE A 15 7.91 -8.28 1.89
N GLN A 16 6.58 -8.25 1.77
CA GLN A 16 5.85 -8.30 0.51
C GLN A 16 5.54 -6.90 -0.02
N ALA A 17 5.26 -5.96 0.88
CA ALA A 17 5.06 -4.54 0.59
C ALA A 17 5.56 -3.70 1.76
N TYR A 18 5.99 -2.49 1.47
CA TYR A 18 6.49 -1.51 2.43
C TYR A 18 5.99 -0.12 2.05
N HIS A 19 5.58 0.64 3.04
CA HIS A 19 5.26 2.05 2.89
C HIS A 19 5.58 2.79 4.19
N ASP A 20 6.19 3.95 4.10
CA ASP A 20 6.36 4.84 5.24
C ASP A 20 5.09 5.66 5.47
N ARG A 21 4.77 5.92 6.73
CA ARG A 21 3.71 6.83 7.08
C ARG A 21 4.17 8.26 6.83
N SER A 22 3.45 8.97 5.99
CA SER A 22 3.75 10.34 5.56
C SER A 22 2.48 11.18 5.52
N ASP A 23 2.34 12.08 4.55
CA ASP A 23 1.21 13.00 4.40
C ASP A 23 -0.13 12.27 4.44
N GLY A 24 -1.06 12.77 5.26
CA GLY A 24 -2.37 12.17 5.47
C GLY A 24 -2.40 10.99 6.45
N GLY A 25 -1.26 10.62 7.04
CA GLY A 25 -1.14 9.68 8.14
C GLY A 25 -1.35 8.20 7.77
N LEU A 26 -1.72 7.41 8.77
CA LEU A 26 -1.85 5.96 8.64
C LEU A 26 -2.93 5.55 7.63
N ILE A 27 -4.05 6.26 7.58
CA ILE A 27 -5.17 5.89 6.68
C ILE A 27 -4.78 6.06 5.22
N THR A 28 -4.05 7.14 4.88
CA THR A 28 -3.55 7.38 3.53
C THR A 28 -2.51 6.34 3.13
N THR A 29 -1.54 6.05 3.99
CA THR A 29 -0.56 4.97 3.79
C THR A 29 -1.23 3.64 3.45
N LEU A 30 -2.25 3.24 4.21
CA LEU A 30 -2.98 2.00 4.00
C LEU A 30 -3.82 2.02 2.71
N ALA A 31 -4.41 3.17 2.37
CA ALA A 31 -5.15 3.35 1.13
C ALA A 31 -4.22 3.22 -0.09
N GLU A 32 -3.05 3.84 -0.08
CA GLU A 32 -2.06 3.77 -1.15
C GLU A 32 -1.53 2.34 -1.36
N MET A 33 -1.24 1.61 -0.29
CA MET A 33 -0.90 0.18 -0.38
C MET A 33 -2.04 -0.65 -0.99
N SER A 34 -3.29 -0.31 -0.66
CA SER A 34 -4.49 -0.95 -1.23
C SER A 34 -4.68 -0.58 -2.70
N PHE A 35 -4.35 0.65 -3.12
CA PHE A 35 -4.40 1.08 -4.51
C PHE A 35 -3.42 0.28 -5.37
N ALA A 36 -2.19 0.07 -4.89
CA ALA A 36 -1.16 -0.69 -5.60
C ALA A 36 -1.57 -2.16 -5.81
N SER A 37 -2.19 -2.78 -4.81
CA SER A 37 -2.57 -4.20 -4.85
C SER A 37 -3.98 -4.44 -5.41
N ARG A 38 -4.82 -3.42 -5.45
CA ARG A 38 -6.27 -3.54 -5.70
C ARG A 38 -6.95 -4.50 -4.73
N LEU A 39 -6.44 -4.63 -3.51
CA LEU A 39 -7.00 -5.44 -2.44
C LEU A 39 -7.46 -4.56 -1.29
N GLY A 40 -8.48 -5.02 -0.57
CA GLY A 40 -8.95 -4.36 0.63
C GLY A 40 -8.19 -4.80 1.88
N LEU A 41 -8.59 -4.24 3.01
CA LEU A 41 -7.98 -4.50 4.32
C LEU A 41 -9.07 -4.75 5.37
N ASN A 42 -8.82 -5.68 6.27
CA ASN A 42 -9.56 -5.82 7.53
C ASN A 42 -8.62 -5.40 8.66
N LEU A 43 -8.89 -4.25 9.26
CA LEU A 43 -8.04 -3.63 10.29
C LEU A 43 -8.68 -3.77 11.67
N ASN A 44 -7.88 -4.18 12.65
CA ASN A 44 -8.24 -4.23 14.05
C ASN A 44 -7.33 -3.29 14.84
N LEU A 45 -7.91 -2.25 15.41
CA LEU A 45 -7.17 -1.20 16.10
C LEU A 45 -7.09 -1.39 17.63
N ASN A 46 -7.41 -2.58 18.15
CA ASN A 46 -7.42 -2.84 19.59
C ASN A 46 -6.07 -2.59 20.28
N SER A 47 -4.97 -2.82 19.56
CA SER A 47 -3.61 -2.61 20.08
C SER A 47 -3.14 -1.15 20.00
N LEU A 48 -3.77 -0.35 19.17
CA LEU A 48 -3.37 1.06 18.92
C LEU A 48 -4.28 2.06 19.63
N LEU A 49 -5.58 1.76 19.73
CA LEU A 49 -6.57 2.65 20.36
C LEU A 49 -6.76 2.30 21.83
N LYS A 50 -6.73 3.31 22.70
CA LYS A 50 -7.17 3.19 24.08
C LYS A 50 -8.70 3.28 24.18
N ASP A 51 -9.29 4.18 23.42
CA ASP A 51 -10.72 4.41 23.25
C ASP A 51 -11.03 4.99 21.86
N LYS A 52 -12.32 5.09 21.52
CA LYS A 52 -12.75 5.57 20.18
C LYS A 52 -12.46 7.05 19.93
N THR A 53 -12.25 7.85 20.94
CA THR A 53 -12.02 9.31 20.79
C THR A 53 -10.69 9.60 20.10
N GLY A 54 -9.69 8.73 20.25
CA GLY A 54 -8.39 8.84 19.59
C GLY A 54 -8.35 8.33 18.14
N LEU A 55 -9.49 7.91 17.55
CA LEU A 55 -9.50 7.32 16.21
C LEU A 55 -8.99 8.26 15.13
N VAL A 56 -9.47 9.51 15.13
CA VAL A 56 -9.08 10.51 14.12
C VAL A 56 -7.59 10.81 14.25
N ASP A 57 -7.11 11.04 15.46
CA ASP A 57 -5.70 11.33 15.72
C ASP A 57 -4.82 10.16 15.26
N LEU A 58 -5.20 8.92 15.56
CA LEU A 58 -4.46 7.73 15.12
C LEU A 58 -4.40 7.60 13.61
N LEU A 59 -5.51 7.83 12.91
CA LEU A 59 -5.61 7.63 11.47
C LEU A 59 -4.91 8.73 10.67
N PHE A 60 -4.94 9.98 11.14
CA PHE A 60 -4.45 11.14 10.39
C PHE A 60 -3.17 11.77 10.96
N ASN A 61 -2.62 11.22 12.05
CA ASN A 61 -1.36 11.69 12.60
C ASN A 61 -0.19 11.30 11.67
N GLU A 62 0.64 12.29 11.32
CA GLU A 62 1.80 12.17 10.43
C GLU A 62 3.11 11.87 11.18
N GLU A 63 3.02 11.23 12.35
CA GLU A 63 4.20 10.77 13.08
C GLU A 63 5.00 9.75 12.26
N LEU A 64 6.31 9.70 12.53
CA LEU A 64 7.20 8.72 11.92
C LEU A 64 6.69 7.29 12.15
N GLY A 65 6.59 6.54 11.08
CA GLY A 65 6.15 5.15 11.12
C GLY A 65 6.29 4.47 9.77
N ILE A 66 6.16 3.16 9.80
CA ILE A 66 6.16 2.33 8.60
C ILE A 66 5.02 1.32 8.67
N VAL A 67 4.51 0.95 7.52
CA VAL A 67 3.58 -0.16 7.36
C VAL A 67 4.24 -1.20 6.46
N ILE A 68 4.27 -2.44 6.90
CA ILE A 68 4.80 -3.56 6.11
C ILE A 68 3.76 -4.65 5.99
N GLN A 69 3.74 -5.30 4.83
CA GLN A 69 2.97 -6.50 4.59
C GLN A 69 3.90 -7.71 4.66
N VAL A 70 3.50 -8.71 5.42
CA VAL A 70 4.24 -9.97 5.58
C VAL A 70 3.32 -11.17 5.36
N LEU A 71 3.88 -12.29 4.91
CA LEU A 71 3.13 -13.54 4.86
C LEU A 71 2.93 -14.10 6.27
N SER A 72 1.77 -14.70 6.54
CA SER A 72 1.45 -15.25 7.88
C SER A 72 2.50 -16.25 8.37
N ARG A 73 3.10 -17.04 7.48
CA ARG A 73 4.17 -17.98 7.81
C ARG A 73 5.48 -17.31 8.28
N ASP A 74 5.72 -16.07 7.86
CA ASP A 74 6.95 -15.32 8.15
C ASP A 74 6.77 -14.33 9.32
N LEU A 75 5.54 -14.19 9.84
CA LEU A 75 5.19 -13.19 10.84
C LEU A 75 6.07 -13.27 12.10
N ASN A 76 6.28 -14.47 12.64
CA ASN A 76 7.07 -14.65 13.86
C ASN A 76 8.54 -14.24 13.66
N ASP A 77 9.12 -14.62 12.53
CA ASP A 77 10.51 -14.27 12.19
C ASP A 77 10.68 -12.76 12.02
N VAL A 78 9.70 -12.11 11.39
CA VAL A 78 9.69 -10.65 11.20
C VAL A 78 9.55 -9.96 12.56
N LEU A 79 8.62 -10.38 13.41
CA LEU A 79 8.46 -9.82 14.75
C LEU A 79 9.73 -10.00 15.60
N GLU A 80 10.39 -11.15 15.53
CA GLU A 80 11.64 -11.37 16.23
C GLU A 80 12.76 -10.44 15.73
N ALA A 81 12.90 -10.29 14.42
CA ALA A 81 13.88 -9.38 13.82
C ALA A 81 13.63 -7.92 14.21
N MET A 82 12.37 -7.49 14.19
CA MET A 82 11.96 -6.13 14.55
C MET A 82 12.12 -5.88 16.05
N ASN A 83 11.81 -6.84 16.92
CA ASN A 83 12.00 -6.71 18.37
C ASN A 83 13.47 -6.46 18.76
N LYS A 84 14.43 -6.94 17.97
CA LYS A 84 15.87 -6.70 18.19
C LYS A 84 16.30 -5.25 17.91
N THR A 85 15.43 -4.43 17.30
CA THR A 85 15.71 -3.01 17.02
C THR A 85 15.58 -2.09 18.24
N GLY A 86 15.00 -2.58 19.34
CA GLY A 86 14.65 -1.80 20.52
C GLY A 86 13.28 -1.12 20.43
N LEU A 87 12.49 -1.40 19.38
CA LEU A 87 11.19 -0.79 19.12
C LEU A 87 10.01 -1.72 19.43
N LYS A 88 10.22 -2.74 20.25
CA LYS A 88 9.21 -3.78 20.55
C LYS A 88 7.84 -3.21 20.91
N GLU A 89 7.81 -2.18 21.74
CA GLU A 89 6.56 -1.55 22.23
C GLU A 89 5.85 -0.70 21.15
N HIS A 90 6.46 -0.53 19.97
CA HIS A 90 5.95 0.24 18.85
C HIS A 90 5.64 -0.61 17.61
N ILE A 91 5.60 -1.94 17.77
CA ILE A 91 5.31 -2.88 16.69
C ILE A 91 3.93 -3.48 16.91
N TYR A 92 3.05 -3.30 15.94
CA TYR A 92 1.65 -3.69 16.02
C TYR A 92 1.26 -4.52 14.80
N ASN A 93 0.58 -5.64 15.04
CA ASN A 93 -0.17 -6.31 13.98
C ASN A 93 -1.56 -5.66 13.92
N ILE A 94 -1.83 -4.94 12.86
CA ILE A 94 -3.03 -4.10 12.73
C ILE A 94 -4.11 -4.73 11.84
N GLY A 95 -3.84 -5.85 11.16
CA GLY A 95 -4.87 -6.48 10.34
C GLY A 95 -4.37 -7.41 9.27
N THR A 96 -5.26 -7.69 8.33
CA THR A 96 -5.05 -8.62 7.22
C THR A 96 -5.58 -8.06 5.91
N ILE A 97 -5.05 -8.57 4.80
CA ILE A 97 -5.55 -8.29 3.46
C ILE A 97 -6.90 -8.98 3.25
N SER A 98 -7.77 -8.35 2.48
CA SER A 98 -9.10 -8.83 2.11
C SER A 98 -9.28 -8.77 0.59
N GLU A 99 -9.93 -9.78 0.01
CA GLU A 99 -10.36 -9.74 -1.39
C GLU A 99 -11.55 -8.78 -1.60
N ARG A 100 -12.26 -8.42 -0.52
CA ARG A 100 -13.27 -7.37 -0.55
C ARG A 100 -12.58 -6.05 -0.88
N LYS A 101 -13.12 -5.30 -1.82
CA LYS A 101 -12.55 -4.01 -2.26
C LYS A 101 -12.94 -2.89 -1.30
N LYS A 102 -12.62 -3.09 0.00
CA LYS A 102 -12.94 -2.15 1.09
C LYS A 102 -11.83 -2.14 2.12
N ILE A 103 -11.68 -1.02 2.80
CA ILE A 103 -10.92 -0.89 4.03
C ILE A 103 -11.92 -0.88 5.18
N ASP A 104 -12.04 -2.03 5.86
CA ASP A 104 -12.91 -2.20 7.01
C ASP A 104 -12.08 -2.05 8.29
N ILE A 105 -12.50 -1.15 9.19
CA ILE A 105 -11.81 -0.85 10.46
C ILE A 105 -12.73 -1.20 11.62
N GLU A 106 -12.24 -2.01 12.54
CA GLU A 106 -12.94 -2.40 13.76
C GLU A 106 -12.15 -2.04 15.03
N TYR A 107 -12.87 -1.89 16.13
CA TYR A 107 -12.35 -1.73 17.47
C TYR A 107 -13.25 -2.46 18.46
N LYS A 108 -12.68 -3.39 19.25
CA LYS A 108 -13.40 -4.23 20.23
C LYS A 108 -14.63 -4.96 19.66
N GLY A 109 -14.49 -5.45 18.41
CA GLY A 109 -15.55 -6.17 17.71
C GLY A 109 -16.67 -5.28 17.14
N GLU A 110 -16.54 -3.96 17.24
CA GLU A 110 -17.46 -3.00 16.63
C GLU A 110 -16.86 -2.43 15.36
N ALA A 111 -17.60 -2.50 14.26
CA ALA A 111 -17.23 -1.85 13.01
C ALA A 111 -17.32 -0.32 13.16
N LEU A 112 -16.19 0.37 12.95
CA LEU A 112 -16.11 1.82 13.06
C LEU A 112 -16.24 2.49 11.70
N ILE A 113 -15.52 1.98 10.69
CA ILE A 113 -15.41 2.58 9.37
C ILE A 113 -15.40 1.46 8.33
N SER A 114 -16.06 1.70 7.19
CA SER A 114 -15.96 0.87 6.00
C SER A 114 -15.85 1.79 4.79
N LEU A 115 -14.67 1.83 4.17
CA LEU A 115 -14.36 2.69 3.02
C LEU A 115 -14.32 1.85 1.76
N ASP A 116 -15.04 2.26 0.72
CA ASP A 116 -14.97 1.62 -0.58
C ASP A 116 -13.67 2.00 -1.29
N LEU A 117 -12.92 1.01 -1.77
CA LEU A 117 -11.62 1.25 -2.40
C LEU A 117 -11.75 2.05 -3.70
N LYS A 118 -12.87 1.90 -4.41
CA LYS A 118 -13.12 2.65 -5.62
C LYS A 118 -13.30 4.13 -5.32
N ASP A 119 -14.11 4.46 -4.31
CA ASP A 119 -14.36 5.86 -3.93
C ASP A 119 -13.09 6.57 -3.46
N LEU A 120 -12.25 5.85 -2.70
CA LEU A 120 -10.94 6.35 -2.29
C LEU A 120 -10.02 6.60 -3.50
N LEU A 121 -9.96 5.66 -4.43
CA LEU A 121 -9.12 5.74 -5.63
C LEU A 121 -9.60 6.87 -6.56
N GLU A 122 -10.90 7.03 -6.73
CA GLU A 122 -11.48 8.15 -7.49
C GLU A 122 -11.13 9.49 -6.86
N SER A 123 -11.22 9.60 -5.54
CA SER A 123 -10.83 10.81 -4.81
C SER A 123 -9.36 11.13 -4.95
N TRP A 124 -8.49 10.10 -4.89
CA TRP A 124 -7.04 10.23 -5.08
C TRP A 124 -6.68 10.77 -6.47
N HIS A 125 -7.26 10.22 -7.52
CA HIS A 125 -6.96 10.62 -8.89
C HIS A 125 -7.63 11.93 -9.32
N LYS A 126 -8.69 12.38 -8.61
CA LYS A 126 -9.53 13.49 -9.04
C LYS A 126 -8.78 14.79 -9.32
N VAL A 127 -7.91 15.21 -8.40
CA VAL A 127 -7.17 16.48 -8.55
C VAL A 127 -6.24 16.42 -9.76
N GLY A 128 -5.52 15.32 -9.92
CA GLY A 128 -4.66 15.10 -11.09
C GLY A 128 -5.44 15.15 -12.40
N PHE A 129 -6.59 14.49 -12.45
CA PHE A 129 -7.50 14.49 -13.59
C PHE A 129 -8.00 15.91 -13.93
N GLU A 130 -8.43 16.68 -12.93
CA GLU A 130 -8.93 18.04 -13.15
C GLU A 130 -7.83 18.95 -13.73
N ILE A 131 -6.60 18.88 -13.19
CA ILE A 131 -5.44 19.65 -13.71
C ILE A 131 -5.10 19.19 -15.12
N GLN A 132 -5.05 17.88 -15.37
CA GLN A 132 -4.74 17.33 -16.69
C GLN A 132 -5.78 17.74 -17.74
N SER A 133 -7.06 17.75 -17.37
CA SER A 133 -8.16 18.17 -18.27
C SER A 133 -8.08 19.63 -18.68
N LEU A 134 -7.47 20.51 -17.85
CA LEU A 134 -7.25 21.91 -18.18
C LEU A 134 -6.03 22.13 -19.11
N ARG A 135 -5.04 21.22 -19.02
CA ARG A 135 -3.77 21.34 -19.76
C ARG A 135 -3.78 20.58 -21.08
N ASP A 136 -4.34 19.38 -21.06
CA ASP A 136 -4.27 18.42 -22.17
C ASP A 136 -5.65 18.25 -22.85
N ASN A 137 -5.81 17.21 -23.68
CA ASN A 137 -7.10 16.89 -24.26
C ASN A 137 -8.06 16.32 -23.17
N PRO A 138 -9.21 16.98 -22.89
CA PRO A 138 -10.08 16.58 -21.79
C PRO A 138 -10.71 15.20 -21.98
N ASP A 139 -10.95 14.75 -23.24
CA ASP A 139 -11.54 13.44 -23.49
C ASP A 139 -10.55 12.32 -23.16
N THR A 140 -9.29 12.45 -23.58
CA THR A 140 -8.24 11.47 -23.25
C THR A 140 -7.89 11.49 -21.76
N ALA A 141 -7.86 12.66 -21.11
CA ALA A 141 -7.69 12.76 -19.67
C ALA A 141 -8.82 12.03 -18.90
N LYS A 142 -10.06 12.14 -19.41
CA LYS A 142 -11.20 11.43 -18.83
C LYS A 142 -11.11 9.90 -19.04
N GLU A 143 -10.70 9.46 -20.22
CA GLU A 143 -10.50 8.03 -20.47
C GLU A 143 -9.42 7.44 -19.55
N GLU A 144 -8.29 8.14 -19.37
CA GLU A 144 -7.23 7.76 -18.45
C GLU A 144 -7.76 7.65 -17.01
N TYR A 145 -8.41 8.70 -16.50
CA TYR A 145 -9.02 8.69 -15.16
C TYR A 145 -9.98 7.51 -14.94
N LEU A 146 -10.86 7.23 -15.92
CA LEU A 146 -11.80 6.11 -15.83
C LEU A 146 -11.11 4.74 -15.88
N ASN A 147 -9.98 4.63 -16.58
CA ASN A 147 -9.18 3.41 -16.62
C ASN A 147 -8.42 3.20 -15.31
N ASP A 148 -7.81 4.24 -14.75
CA ASP A 148 -7.00 4.17 -13.53
C ASP A 148 -7.85 3.89 -12.29
N THR A 149 -9.08 4.42 -12.26
CA THR A 149 -10.01 4.21 -11.15
C THR A 149 -10.80 2.91 -11.26
N LYS A 150 -10.69 2.18 -12.37
CA LYS A 150 -11.33 0.89 -12.57
C LYS A 150 -10.58 -0.22 -11.83
N LEU A 151 -11.13 -0.72 -10.72
CA LEU A 151 -10.49 -1.74 -9.88
C LEU A 151 -10.16 -3.05 -10.62
N ALA A 152 -10.93 -3.41 -11.65
CA ALA A 152 -10.72 -4.60 -12.47
C ALA A 152 -9.78 -4.37 -13.67
N ASN A 153 -9.17 -3.18 -13.80
CA ASN A 153 -8.24 -2.92 -14.89
C ASN A 153 -6.98 -3.79 -14.73
N PRO A 154 -6.67 -4.68 -15.69
CA PRO A 154 -5.49 -5.57 -15.61
C PRO A 154 -4.16 -4.83 -15.83
N GLY A 155 -4.19 -3.52 -16.10
CA GLY A 155 -3.03 -2.74 -16.50
C GLY A 155 -2.63 -2.96 -17.96
N LEU A 156 -1.45 -2.45 -18.32
CA LEU A 156 -0.89 -2.62 -19.65
C LEU A 156 -0.31 -4.03 -19.81
N THR A 157 -0.84 -4.78 -20.76
CA THR A 157 -0.39 -6.16 -21.04
C THR A 157 0.28 -6.19 -22.42
N PRO A 158 1.62 -6.15 -22.51
CA PRO A 158 2.30 -6.22 -23.80
C PRO A 158 2.17 -7.62 -24.40
N ASN A 159 1.86 -7.68 -25.68
CA ASN A 159 1.91 -8.92 -26.43
C ASN A 159 3.21 -8.99 -27.23
N ILE A 160 4.15 -9.81 -26.78
CA ILE A 160 5.46 -9.99 -27.45
C ILE A 160 5.29 -11.00 -28.59
N ASN A 161 5.42 -10.55 -29.82
CA ASN A 161 5.32 -11.38 -31.03
C ASN A 161 6.68 -11.81 -31.58
N PHE A 162 7.74 -11.65 -30.83
CA PHE A 162 9.10 -12.09 -31.18
C PHE A 162 9.75 -12.83 -30.01
N SER A 163 10.79 -13.62 -30.33
CA SER A 163 11.57 -14.31 -29.28
C SER A 163 12.58 -13.37 -28.66
N VAL A 164 12.50 -13.18 -27.34
CA VAL A 164 13.51 -12.41 -26.61
C VAL A 164 14.81 -13.21 -26.55
N PRO A 165 15.95 -12.66 -26.99
CA PRO A 165 17.23 -13.37 -26.91
C PRO A 165 17.60 -13.66 -25.45
N LYS A 166 18.03 -14.88 -25.17
CA LYS A 166 18.39 -15.35 -23.81
C LYS A 166 19.55 -14.57 -23.20
N LYS A 167 20.38 -13.94 -24.04
CA LYS A 167 21.54 -13.15 -23.63
C LYS A 167 21.78 -12.04 -24.65
N ILE A 168 21.80 -10.81 -24.19
CA ILE A 168 22.22 -9.66 -25.00
C ILE A 168 23.69 -9.41 -24.65
N ASP A 169 24.60 -9.64 -25.61
CA ASP A 169 26.01 -9.28 -25.45
C ASP A 169 26.22 -7.83 -25.85
N LEU A 170 26.23 -6.95 -24.84
CA LEU A 170 26.45 -5.52 -25.03
C LEU A 170 27.90 -5.15 -25.39
N ARG A 171 28.83 -6.13 -25.39
CA ARG A 171 30.23 -5.89 -25.71
C ARG A 171 30.53 -5.94 -27.21
N SER A 172 29.58 -6.42 -28.03
CA SER A 172 29.75 -6.55 -29.48
C SER A 172 29.43 -5.30 -30.27
N THR A 173 28.91 -4.24 -29.66
CA THR A 173 28.72 -2.95 -30.31
C THR A 173 30.02 -2.13 -30.24
N LYS A 174 30.97 -2.40 -31.13
CA LYS A 174 31.98 -1.41 -31.45
C LYS A 174 31.30 -0.27 -32.23
N PRO A 175 31.65 1.00 -31.93
CA PRO A 175 31.17 2.13 -32.73
C PRO A 175 31.70 2.06 -34.15
#